data_65ffb135229008a86b2c315a46944af3
#
_entry.id   65ffb135229008a86b2c315a46944af3
#
_cell.length_a   1.000
_cell.length_b   1.000
_cell.length_c   1.000
_cell.angle_alpha   90.00
_cell.angle_beta   90.00
_cell.angle_gamma   90.00
#
_symmetry.space_group_name_H-M   'P 1'
#
loop_
_entity.id
_entity.type
_entity.pdbx_description
1 polymer ?
#
loop_
_entity_poly.entity_id
_entity_poly.type
_entity_poly.pdbx_seq_one_letter_code
_entity_poly.pdbx_strand_id
1 'polypeptide(L)'
;MQEPRLPSKSPSIAIVICMLFILGCAGENQTTDSLYDIDSVIRNQISYFTDHGIEIQKKTVLNGVEKVTTVSPKDSMAWNEELAIFLELDIINRPINRNLYKVEELADTESNLRIKSFTATDELPVSFLKVYYYKSMDRIRKIEAEYNARNSLYKSTRLLTLGFEDISGEARLTSYTVDGGQKMFLDDSVQYTIDAGIARKQTKGWQNGMEEKD
;
A
#
# COMPACT_ATOMS: atom_id res chain seq x y z
N MET A 1 31.53 53.13 62.22
CA MET A 1 30.84 53.09 60.92
C MET A 1 31.34 51.81 60.22
N GLN A 2 30.55 50.75 60.26
CA GLN A 2 30.93 49.43 59.77
C GLN A 2 30.02 49.10 58.63
N GLU A 3 30.59 48.96 57.42
CA GLU A 3 29.82 48.57 56.22
C GLU A 3 29.53 47.05 56.21
N PRO A 4 28.33 46.61 55.81
CA PRO A 4 28.03 45.20 55.74
C PRO A 4 28.57 44.60 54.41
N ARG A 5 29.35 43.53 54.51
CA ARG A 5 29.81 42.71 53.38
C ARG A 5 28.66 41.84 52.85
N LEU A 6 28.33 41.99 51.57
CA LEU A 6 27.45 41.11 50.84
C LEU A 6 28.11 39.74 50.56
N PRO A 7 27.40 38.64 50.67
CA PRO A 7 27.94 37.31 50.35
C PRO A 7 28.09 37.13 48.84
N SER A 8 29.28 36.71 48.46
CA SER A 8 29.63 36.27 47.10
C SER A 8 28.80 35.04 46.71
N LYS A 9 27.88 35.19 45.74
CA LYS A 9 27.17 34.06 45.12
C LYS A 9 28.13 33.34 44.16
N SER A 10 28.53 32.11 44.51
CA SER A 10 29.37 31.26 43.68
C SER A 10 28.66 30.90 42.36
N PRO A 11 29.29 31.06 41.18
CA PRO A 11 28.66 30.76 39.88
C PRO A 11 28.52 29.24 39.60
N SER A 12 28.99 28.38 40.51
CA SER A 12 29.04 26.95 40.33
C SER A 12 27.66 26.23 40.40
N ILE A 13 26.69 26.81 41.13
CA ILE A 13 25.37 26.19 41.32
C ILE A 13 24.48 26.40 40.08
N ALA A 14 24.62 27.53 39.38
CA ALA A 14 23.83 27.82 38.18
C ALA A 14 24.21 26.93 36.98
N ILE A 15 25.49 26.53 36.87
CA ILE A 15 26.01 25.66 35.81
C ILE A 15 25.56 24.23 36.00
N VAL A 16 25.46 23.74 37.23
CA VAL A 16 25.00 22.37 37.53
C VAL A 16 23.49 22.17 37.20
N ILE A 17 22.69 23.21 37.43
CA ILE A 17 21.24 23.15 37.11
C ILE A 17 20.98 23.18 35.61
N CYS A 18 21.84 23.87 34.81
CA CYS A 18 21.71 23.89 33.34
C CYS A 18 22.10 22.55 32.66
N MET A 19 22.98 21.76 33.31
CA MET A 19 23.45 20.47 32.76
C MET A 19 22.47 19.31 32.95
N LEU A 20 21.48 19.45 33.85
CA LEU A 20 20.44 18.44 34.12
C LEU A 20 19.28 18.46 33.13
N PHE A 21 19.17 19.46 32.23
CA PHE A 21 18.09 19.55 31.22
C PHE A 21 18.43 18.94 29.86
N ILE A 22 19.65 18.40 29.64
CA ILE A 22 20.07 17.87 28.34
C ILE A 22 19.87 16.35 28.22
N LEU A 23 19.42 15.66 29.26
CA LEU A 23 19.23 14.20 29.28
C LEU A 23 17.80 13.75 28.92
N GLY A 24 16.99 14.60 28.29
CA GLY A 24 15.57 14.38 28.05
C GLY A 24 15.15 14.24 26.59
N CYS A 25 16.00 13.75 25.67
CA CYS A 25 15.58 13.32 24.33
C CYS A 25 16.37 12.09 23.90
N ALA A 26 16.26 11.00 24.65
CA ALA A 26 16.33 9.69 24.03
C ALA A 26 15.02 9.55 23.25
N GLY A 27 15.03 9.91 21.96
CA GLY A 27 13.96 9.55 21.04
C GLY A 27 13.83 8.03 21.12
N GLU A 28 12.77 7.58 21.77
CA GLU A 28 12.31 6.21 21.66
C GLU A 28 12.06 6.03 20.16
N ASN A 29 12.95 5.30 19.48
CA ASN A 29 12.66 4.73 18.18
C ASN A 29 11.45 3.82 18.42
N GLN A 30 10.26 4.38 18.31
CA GLN A 30 9.07 3.58 18.10
C GLN A 30 9.32 2.88 16.76
N THR A 31 9.84 1.68 16.84
CA THR A 31 9.64 0.69 15.80
C THR A 31 8.14 0.65 15.64
N THR A 32 7.64 1.31 14.61
CA THR A 32 6.22 1.30 14.26
C THR A 32 5.95 -0.14 13.89
N ASP A 33 5.42 -0.89 14.85
CA ASP A 33 5.11 -2.31 14.70
C ASP A 33 3.90 -2.40 13.75
N SER A 34 4.18 -2.27 12.44
CA SER A 34 3.15 -2.35 11.41
C SER A 34 2.66 -3.78 11.29
N LEU A 35 1.37 -3.99 11.15
CA LEU A 35 0.79 -5.31 10.90
C LEU A 35 1.32 -5.91 9.59
N TYR A 36 1.32 -5.09 8.54
CA TYR A 36 1.86 -5.42 7.23
C TYR A 36 2.15 -4.14 6.46
N ASP A 37 3.36 -3.98 5.94
CA ASP A 37 3.81 -2.78 5.23
C ASP A 37 3.40 -2.82 3.74
N ILE A 38 2.09 -2.68 3.49
CA ILE A 38 1.53 -2.64 2.13
C ILE A 38 1.98 -1.41 1.36
N ASP A 39 2.18 -0.28 2.05
CA ASP A 39 2.65 0.96 1.44
C ASP A 39 4.02 0.77 0.78
N SER A 40 4.99 0.20 1.50
CA SER A 40 6.31 -0.10 0.92
C SER A 40 6.24 -1.10 -0.23
N VAL A 41 5.40 -2.12 -0.14
CA VAL A 41 5.21 -3.09 -1.23
C VAL A 41 4.77 -2.37 -2.51
N ILE A 42 3.77 -1.50 -2.43
CA ILE A 42 3.23 -0.78 -3.60
C ILE A 42 4.22 0.26 -4.11
N ARG A 43 4.85 1.05 -3.24
CA ARG A 43 5.84 2.06 -3.64
C ARG A 43 7.05 1.46 -4.34
N ASN A 44 7.51 0.29 -3.93
CA ASN A 44 8.58 -0.43 -4.61
C ASN A 44 8.17 -0.83 -6.04
N GLN A 45 6.89 -1.20 -6.27
CA GLN A 45 6.39 -1.47 -7.62
C GLN A 45 6.31 -0.19 -8.44
N ILE A 46 5.83 0.92 -7.86
CA ILE A 46 5.76 2.24 -8.53
C ILE A 46 7.14 2.70 -8.98
N SER A 47 8.16 2.58 -8.13
CA SER A 47 9.54 2.89 -8.51
C SER A 47 9.99 2.05 -9.70
N TYR A 48 9.80 0.74 -9.64
CA TYR A 48 10.13 -0.17 -10.73
C TYR A 48 9.40 0.18 -12.03
N PHE A 49 8.11 0.49 -11.98
CA PHE A 49 7.30 0.81 -13.16
C PHE A 49 7.74 2.11 -13.82
N THR A 50 8.06 3.12 -13.02
CA THR A 50 8.55 4.42 -13.50
C THR A 50 9.84 4.26 -14.31
N ASP A 51 10.75 3.37 -13.87
CA ASP A 51 12.06 3.17 -14.48
C ASP A 51 12.03 2.26 -15.72
N HIS A 52 10.99 1.46 -15.92
CA HIS A 52 10.99 0.36 -16.90
C HIS A 52 9.99 0.50 -18.05
N GLY A 53 9.33 1.65 -18.19
CA GLY A 53 8.39 1.90 -19.30
C GLY A 53 7.26 0.88 -19.34
N ILE A 54 6.59 0.70 -18.22
CA ILE A 54 5.49 -0.24 -18.05
C ILE A 54 4.19 0.38 -18.56
N GLU A 55 3.28 -0.45 -19.07
CA GLU A 55 1.91 -0.08 -19.45
C GLU A 55 0.90 -1.02 -18.81
N ILE A 56 -0.34 -0.56 -18.73
CA ILE A 56 -1.47 -1.28 -18.17
C ILE A 56 -2.52 -1.48 -19.24
N GLN A 57 -2.94 -2.71 -19.46
CA GLN A 57 -4.19 -3.02 -20.17
C GLN A 57 -5.31 -3.16 -19.13
N LYS A 58 -6.30 -2.29 -19.24
CA LYS A 58 -7.43 -2.22 -18.32
C LYS A 58 -8.73 -2.61 -19.01
N LYS A 59 -9.39 -3.63 -18.50
CA LYS A 59 -10.76 -3.99 -18.83
C LYS A 59 -11.66 -3.51 -17.70
N THR A 60 -12.57 -2.60 -17.98
CA THR A 60 -13.53 -2.07 -17.01
C THR A 60 -14.93 -2.48 -17.43
N VAL A 61 -15.70 -3.05 -16.51
CA VAL A 61 -17.13 -3.31 -16.68
C VAL A 61 -17.88 -2.42 -15.69
N LEU A 62 -18.80 -1.60 -16.20
CA LEU A 62 -19.66 -0.73 -15.38
C LEU A 62 -21.10 -1.00 -15.72
N ASN A 63 -21.88 -1.51 -14.76
CA ASN A 63 -23.28 -1.90 -14.95
C ASN A 63 -23.49 -2.75 -16.21
N GLY A 64 -22.57 -3.70 -16.48
CA GLY A 64 -22.62 -4.60 -17.64
C GLY A 64 -22.03 -4.03 -18.94
N VAL A 65 -21.63 -2.77 -18.98
CA VAL A 65 -20.95 -2.16 -20.15
C VAL A 65 -19.45 -2.31 -20.02
N GLU A 66 -18.84 -2.99 -20.99
CA GLU A 66 -17.39 -3.24 -21.02
C GLU A 66 -16.62 -2.17 -21.81
N LYS A 67 -15.46 -1.80 -21.31
CA LYS A 67 -14.50 -0.93 -21.97
C LYS A 67 -13.08 -1.44 -21.72
N VAL A 68 -12.29 -1.54 -22.80
CA VAL A 68 -10.85 -1.85 -22.73
C VAL A 68 -10.04 -0.60 -23.05
N THR A 69 -9.03 -0.32 -22.23
CA THR A 69 -8.13 0.83 -22.41
C THR A 69 -6.70 0.42 -22.10
N THR A 70 -5.74 1.05 -22.78
CA THR A 70 -4.32 0.95 -22.45
C THR A 70 -3.88 2.27 -21.83
N VAL A 71 -3.26 2.19 -20.65
CA VAL A 71 -2.76 3.34 -19.90
C VAL A 71 -1.25 3.20 -19.72
N SER A 72 -0.52 4.27 -19.96
CA SER A 72 0.94 4.32 -19.76
C SER A 72 1.26 5.49 -18.84
N PRO A 73 1.21 5.31 -17.50
CA PRO A 73 1.58 6.35 -16.57
C PRO A 73 3.04 6.78 -16.78
N LYS A 74 3.30 8.07 -16.83
CA LYS A 74 4.60 8.61 -17.27
C LYS A 74 5.59 8.80 -16.13
N ASP A 75 5.10 8.92 -14.91
CA ASP A 75 5.90 9.24 -13.73
C ASP A 75 5.31 8.59 -12.47
N SER A 76 6.02 8.72 -11.37
CA SER A 76 5.60 8.17 -10.08
C SER A 76 4.29 8.76 -9.56
N MET A 77 3.94 10.01 -9.93
CA MET A 77 2.68 10.64 -9.52
C MET A 77 1.51 9.95 -10.20
N ALA A 78 1.58 9.75 -11.51
CA ALA A 78 0.55 9.07 -12.28
C ALA A 78 0.38 7.59 -11.83
N TRP A 79 1.47 6.92 -11.45
CA TRP A 79 1.42 5.58 -10.86
C TRP A 79 0.80 5.57 -9.45
N ASN A 80 1.09 6.58 -8.62
CA ASN A 80 0.45 6.73 -7.32
C ASN A 80 -1.07 6.93 -7.45
N GLU A 81 -1.51 7.73 -8.42
CA GLU A 81 -2.95 7.91 -8.72
C GLU A 81 -3.58 6.59 -9.17
N GLU A 82 -2.91 5.85 -10.04
CA GLU A 82 -3.40 4.57 -10.57
C GLU A 82 -3.56 3.50 -9.47
N LEU A 83 -2.63 3.44 -8.53
CA LEU A 83 -2.62 2.45 -7.45
C LEU A 83 -3.14 3.00 -6.10
N ALA A 84 -3.72 4.21 -6.10
CA ALA A 84 -4.16 4.89 -4.88
C ALA A 84 -5.10 4.05 -4.01
N ILE A 85 -6.03 3.32 -4.64
CA ILE A 85 -6.99 2.46 -3.93
C ILE A 85 -6.32 1.36 -3.10
N PHE A 86 -5.16 0.87 -3.53
CA PHE A 86 -4.40 -0.14 -2.81
C PHE A 86 -3.54 0.46 -1.70
N LEU A 87 -3.10 1.73 -1.86
CA LEU A 87 -2.41 2.49 -0.81
C LEU A 87 -3.35 2.80 0.37
N GLU A 88 -4.68 2.91 0.13
CA GLU A 88 -5.67 3.07 1.20
C GLU A 88 -5.68 1.88 2.19
N LEU A 89 -5.20 0.71 1.79
CA LEU A 89 -5.13 -0.47 2.65
C LEU A 89 -4.18 -0.28 3.85
N ASP A 90 -3.24 0.67 3.78
CA ASP A 90 -2.34 0.97 4.90
C ASP A 90 -3.07 1.49 6.16
N ILE A 91 -4.35 1.79 6.04
CA ILE A 91 -5.21 2.15 7.18
C ILE A 91 -5.21 1.09 8.29
N ILE A 92 -4.89 -0.18 7.99
CA ILE A 92 -4.74 -1.26 8.99
C ILE A 92 -3.64 -0.96 10.01
N ASN A 93 -2.62 -0.21 9.61
CA ASN A 93 -1.45 0.14 10.41
C ASN A 93 -1.68 1.35 11.34
N ARG A 94 -2.80 2.07 11.18
CA ARG A 94 -3.11 3.19 12.07
C ARG A 94 -3.22 2.73 13.52
N PRO A 95 -2.66 3.46 14.49
CA PRO A 95 -2.66 3.05 15.90
C PRO A 95 -4.04 2.69 16.45
N ILE A 96 -5.09 3.38 15.99
CA ILE A 96 -6.47 3.12 16.40
C ILE A 96 -7.03 1.80 15.86
N ASN A 97 -6.53 1.31 14.73
CA ASN A 97 -7.05 0.12 14.05
C ASN A 97 -6.22 -1.14 14.35
N ARG A 98 -4.93 -0.98 14.56
CA ARG A 98 -3.94 -2.05 14.63
C ARG A 98 -4.30 -3.18 15.59
N ASN A 99 -4.78 -2.85 16.78
CA ASN A 99 -5.16 -3.81 17.82
C ASN A 99 -6.52 -4.48 17.57
N LEU A 100 -7.24 -4.08 16.53
CA LEU A 100 -8.54 -4.59 16.16
C LEU A 100 -8.46 -5.62 15.01
N TYR A 101 -7.27 -6.15 14.73
CA TYR A 101 -7.08 -7.22 13.76
C TYR A 101 -6.58 -8.50 14.43
N LYS A 102 -7.28 -9.60 14.15
CA LYS A 102 -6.78 -10.95 14.42
C LYS A 102 -5.80 -11.34 13.32
N VAL A 103 -4.58 -11.74 13.69
CA VAL A 103 -3.53 -12.16 12.76
C VAL A 103 -3.38 -13.67 12.83
N GLU A 104 -3.44 -14.35 11.68
CA GLU A 104 -3.30 -15.81 11.56
C GLU A 104 -2.38 -16.16 10.40
N GLU A 105 -1.62 -17.24 10.57
CA GLU A 105 -0.88 -17.87 9.47
C GLU A 105 -1.51 -19.22 9.14
N LEU A 106 -1.87 -19.39 7.87
CA LEU A 106 -2.59 -20.55 7.36
C LEU A 106 -1.82 -21.15 6.17
N ALA A 107 -2.02 -22.45 5.91
CA ALA A 107 -1.66 -23.03 4.63
C ALA A 107 -2.81 -22.80 3.64
N ASP A 108 -2.48 -22.46 2.40
CA ASP A 108 -3.48 -22.41 1.34
C ASP A 108 -3.89 -23.85 0.98
N THR A 109 -5.19 -24.09 0.88
CA THR A 109 -5.73 -25.42 0.58
C THR A 109 -5.72 -25.75 -0.92
N GLU A 110 -5.55 -24.74 -1.76
CA GLU A 110 -5.59 -24.88 -3.23
C GLU A 110 -4.20 -24.81 -3.87
N SER A 111 -3.20 -24.38 -3.11
CA SER A 111 -1.83 -24.23 -3.61
C SER A 111 -0.78 -24.54 -2.55
N ASN A 112 0.51 -24.46 -2.91
CA ASN A 112 1.63 -24.60 -2.01
C ASN A 112 2.03 -23.28 -1.31
N LEU A 113 1.15 -22.28 -1.30
CA LEU A 113 1.37 -21.00 -0.66
C LEU A 113 1.02 -21.03 0.84
N ARG A 114 1.59 -20.11 1.57
CA ARG A 114 1.15 -19.74 2.91
C ARG A 114 0.37 -18.44 2.85
N ILE A 115 -0.56 -18.27 3.78
CA ILE A 115 -1.41 -17.10 3.88
C ILE A 115 -1.16 -16.45 5.23
N LYS A 116 -0.78 -15.18 5.23
CA LYS A 116 -0.86 -14.34 6.43
C LYS A 116 -2.14 -13.53 6.32
N SER A 117 -3.08 -13.79 7.24
CA SER A 117 -4.42 -13.21 7.26
C SER A 117 -4.54 -12.21 8.40
N PHE A 118 -5.07 -11.04 8.10
CA PHE A 118 -5.45 -9.99 9.04
C PHE A 118 -6.95 -9.80 8.92
N THR A 119 -7.71 -10.19 9.93
CA THR A 119 -9.18 -10.13 9.92
C THR A 119 -9.64 -9.14 11.00
N ALA A 120 -10.42 -8.16 10.62
CA ALA A 120 -10.97 -7.18 11.55
C ALA A 120 -11.89 -7.85 12.57
N THR A 121 -11.77 -7.46 13.83
CA THR A 121 -12.62 -7.92 14.94
C THR A 121 -13.79 -6.97 15.21
N ASP A 122 -13.84 -5.85 14.48
CA ASP A 122 -14.85 -4.82 14.56
C ASP A 122 -15.17 -4.27 13.17
N GLU A 123 -16.16 -3.38 13.02
CA GLU A 123 -16.45 -2.68 11.76
C GLU A 123 -15.33 -1.70 11.41
N LEU A 124 -14.37 -2.15 10.60
CA LEU A 124 -13.24 -1.35 10.11
C LEU A 124 -13.32 -1.17 8.59
N PRO A 125 -12.67 -0.12 8.03
CA PRO A 125 -12.62 0.08 6.59
C PRO A 125 -12.06 -1.13 5.83
N VAL A 126 -11.02 -1.78 6.34
CA VAL A 126 -10.50 -3.04 5.79
C VAL A 126 -11.03 -4.17 6.67
N SER A 127 -11.99 -4.95 6.17
CA SER A 127 -12.56 -6.09 6.92
C SER A 127 -11.61 -7.28 6.95
N PHE A 128 -10.85 -7.49 5.89
CA PHE A 128 -9.73 -8.43 5.88
C PHE A 128 -8.65 -8.00 4.89
N LEU A 129 -7.42 -8.43 5.18
CA LEU A 129 -6.28 -8.41 4.26
C LEU A 129 -5.58 -9.76 4.35
N LYS A 130 -5.32 -10.41 3.20
CA LYS A 130 -4.63 -11.69 3.09
C LYS A 130 -3.44 -11.57 2.16
N VAL A 131 -2.28 -12.00 2.63
CA VAL A 131 -1.04 -12.03 1.85
C VAL A 131 -0.67 -13.48 1.59
N TYR A 132 -0.67 -13.87 0.33
CA TYR A 132 -0.25 -15.19 -0.13
C TYR A 132 1.20 -15.15 -0.56
N TYR A 133 2.03 -16.03 -0.02
CA TYR A 133 3.45 -16.01 -0.25
C TYR A 133 4.04 -17.43 -0.33
N TYR A 134 5.17 -17.54 -1.03
CA TYR A 134 5.89 -18.80 -1.18
C TYR A 134 7.12 -18.82 -0.28
N LYS A 135 7.16 -19.72 0.73
CA LYS A 135 8.23 -19.90 1.74
C LYS A 135 8.43 -18.69 2.66
N SER A 136 8.63 -17.48 2.15
CA SER A 136 8.92 -16.27 2.92
C SER A 136 8.12 -15.07 2.39
N MET A 137 7.88 -14.06 3.25
CA MET A 137 7.01 -12.91 2.96
C MET A 137 7.53 -11.98 1.85
N ASP A 138 8.80 -12.03 1.50
CA ASP A 138 9.39 -11.35 0.36
C ASP A 138 8.99 -11.96 -0.99
N ARG A 139 8.51 -13.23 -0.97
CA ARG A 139 8.07 -13.96 -2.16
C ARG A 139 6.54 -13.95 -2.29
N ILE A 140 5.97 -12.77 -2.29
CA ILE A 140 4.53 -12.55 -2.44
C ILE A 140 4.06 -13.08 -3.80
N ARG A 141 2.86 -13.67 -3.82
CA ARG A 141 2.16 -14.11 -5.04
C ARG A 141 0.82 -13.43 -5.23
N LYS A 142 0.12 -13.12 -4.15
CA LYS A 142 -1.18 -12.46 -4.20
C LYS A 142 -1.43 -11.69 -2.91
N ILE A 143 -2.09 -10.55 -3.02
CA ILE A 143 -2.69 -9.85 -1.88
C ILE A 143 -4.18 -9.70 -2.20
N GLU A 144 -5.04 -10.03 -1.24
CA GLU A 144 -6.49 -9.83 -1.30
C GLU A 144 -6.93 -9.00 -0.11
N ALA A 145 -7.83 -8.07 -0.33
CA ALA A 145 -8.41 -7.27 0.75
C ALA A 145 -9.84 -6.86 0.41
N GLU A 146 -10.68 -6.76 1.42
CA GLU A 146 -11.99 -6.13 1.30
C GLU A 146 -11.97 -4.77 1.97
N TYR A 147 -12.27 -3.73 1.19
CA TYR A 147 -12.35 -2.35 1.65
C TYR A 147 -13.79 -1.85 1.65
N ASN A 148 -14.24 -1.36 2.79
CA ASN A 148 -15.58 -0.84 3.02
C ASN A 148 -15.52 0.66 3.31
N ALA A 149 -16.25 1.44 2.52
CA ALA A 149 -16.46 2.86 2.78
C ALA A 149 -17.95 3.12 3.04
N ARG A 150 -18.24 3.83 4.12
CA ARG A 150 -19.62 4.17 4.50
C ARG A 150 -19.69 5.60 5.01
N ASN A 151 -20.69 6.32 4.50
CA ASN A 151 -21.11 7.60 5.05
C ASN A 151 -22.64 7.75 4.98
N SER A 152 -23.17 8.93 5.29
CA SER A 152 -24.62 9.18 5.25
C SER A 152 -25.23 9.14 3.85
N LEU A 153 -24.42 9.21 2.78
CA LEU A 153 -24.89 9.30 1.39
C LEU A 153 -24.71 7.98 0.64
N TYR A 154 -23.72 7.16 0.98
CA TYR A 154 -23.47 5.90 0.29
C TYR A 154 -22.80 4.85 1.18
N LYS A 155 -22.93 3.60 0.75
CA LYS A 155 -22.15 2.46 1.20
C LYS A 155 -21.46 1.85 -0.02
N SER A 156 -20.14 1.61 0.08
CA SER A 156 -19.36 0.95 -0.97
C SER A 156 -18.56 -0.19 -0.36
N THR A 157 -18.54 -1.32 -1.06
CA THR A 157 -17.68 -2.47 -0.74
C THR A 157 -16.85 -2.79 -1.97
N ARG A 158 -15.56 -3.05 -1.79
CA ARG A 158 -14.60 -3.35 -2.86
C ARG A 158 -13.74 -4.53 -2.46
N LEU A 159 -13.72 -5.54 -3.29
CA LEU A 159 -12.73 -6.62 -3.22
C LEU A 159 -11.55 -6.24 -4.09
N LEU A 160 -10.39 -6.15 -3.48
CA LEU A 160 -9.14 -5.71 -4.10
C LEU A 160 -8.19 -6.89 -4.18
N THR A 161 -7.61 -7.15 -5.36
CA THR A 161 -6.62 -8.20 -5.54
C THR A 161 -5.40 -7.65 -6.27
N LEU A 162 -4.20 -7.98 -5.80
CA LEU A 162 -2.92 -7.73 -6.45
C LEU A 162 -2.28 -9.08 -6.77
N GLY A 163 -1.90 -9.31 -8.02
CA GLY A 163 -1.22 -10.52 -8.48
C GLY A 163 0.27 -10.26 -8.76
N PHE A 164 1.14 -11.09 -8.19
CA PHE A 164 2.59 -10.96 -8.30
C PHE A 164 3.21 -12.19 -8.94
N GLU A 165 4.22 -11.96 -9.77
CA GLU A 165 5.08 -13.02 -10.31
C GLU A 165 6.52 -12.83 -9.83
N ASP A 166 7.26 -13.94 -9.80
CA ASP A 166 8.70 -13.91 -9.51
C ASP A 166 9.45 -13.59 -10.81
N ILE A 167 9.97 -12.39 -10.88
CA ILE A 167 10.78 -11.95 -12.01
C ILE A 167 12.19 -11.68 -11.49
N SER A 168 13.13 -12.53 -11.86
CA SER A 168 14.55 -12.45 -11.46
C SER A 168 14.76 -12.49 -9.93
N GLY A 169 13.92 -13.26 -9.22
CA GLY A 169 14.00 -13.42 -7.76
C GLY A 169 13.25 -12.36 -6.96
N GLU A 170 12.57 -11.42 -7.62
CA GLU A 170 11.79 -10.37 -6.99
C GLU A 170 10.29 -10.52 -7.29
N ALA A 171 9.45 -10.26 -6.30
CA ALA A 171 8.00 -10.23 -6.50
C ALA A 171 7.61 -8.95 -7.26
N ARG A 172 7.15 -9.10 -8.50
CA ARG A 172 6.70 -8.01 -9.36
C ARG A 172 5.20 -8.07 -9.56
N LEU A 173 4.53 -6.94 -9.36
CA LEU A 173 3.10 -6.80 -9.61
C LEU A 173 2.84 -6.89 -11.11
N THR A 174 2.06 -7.89 -11.53
CA THR A 174 1.73 -8.15 -12.94
C THR A 174 0.25 -7.99 -13.25
N SER A 175 -0.60 -7.95 -12.21
CA SER A 175 -2.03 -7.74 -12.40
C SER A 175 -2.68 -7.17 -11.14
N TYR A 176 -3.82 -6.53 -11.32
CA TYR A 176 -4.71 -6.22 -10.21
C TYR A 176 -6.17 -6.30 -10.65
N THR A 177 -7.06 -6.58 -9.69
CA THR A 177 -8.51 -6.48 -9.89
C THR A 177 -9.14 -5.62 -8.80
N VAL A 178 -10.20 -4.92 -9.19
CA VAL A 178 -11.09 -4.20 -8.28
C VAL A 178 -12.51 -4.62 -8.64
N ASP A 179 -13.15 -5.37 -7.76
CA ASP A 179 -14.57 -5.74 -7.90
C ASP A 179 -15.35 -4.98 -6.83
N GLY A 180 -16.25 -4.10 -7.24
CA GLY A 180 -16.88 -3.18 -6.32
C GLY A 180 -18.34 -2.89 -6.61
N GLY A 181 -19.04 -2.56 -5.54
CA GLY A 181 -20.39 -2.05 -5.59
C GLY A 181 -20.54 -0.80 -4.73
N GLN A 182 -21.35 0.12 -5.21
CA GLN A 182 -21.73 1.32 -4.47
C GLN A 182 -23.24 1.45 -4.47
N LYS A 183 -23.84 1.53 -3.27
CA LYS A 183 -25.25 1.81 -3.09
C LYS A 183 -25.41 3.23 -2.56
N MET A 184 -26.11 4.06 -3.32
CA MET A 184 -26.48 5.42 -2.92
C MET A 184 -27.78 5.40 -2.10
N PHE A 185 -27.96 6.38 -1.22
CA PHE A 185 -29.17 6.46 -0.38
C PHE A 185 -30.44 6.75 -1.19
N LEU A 186 -30.31 7.55 -2.28
CA LEU A 186 -31.44 8.00 -3.12
C LEU A 186 -31.33 7.58 -4.59
N ASP A 187 -30.43 6.63 -4.91
CA ASP A 187 -30.14 6.27 -6.31
C ASP A 187 -29.86 4.77 -6.43
N ASP A 188 -29.82 4.29 -7.68
CA ASP A 188 -29.55 2.89 -7.99
C ASP A 188 -28.14 2.46 -7.59
N SER A 189 -28.00 1.16 -7.32
CA SER A 189 -26.69 0.57 -7.04
C SER A 189 -25.85 0.52 -8.31
N VAL A 190 -24.59 0.93 -8.19
CA VAL A 190 -23.58 0.81 -9.26
C VAL A 190 -22.69 -0.39 -8.97
N GLN A 191 -22.52 -1.27 -9.95
CA GLN A 191 -21.58 -2.39 -9.90
C GLN A 191 -20.49 -2.15 -10.94
N TYR A 192 -19.24 -2.40 -10.56
CA TYR A 192 -18.12 -2.27 -11.46
C TYR A 192 -17.03 -3.28 -11.16
N THR A 193 -16.36 -3.70 -12.22
CA THR A 193 -15.16 -4.55 -12.14
C THR A 193 -14.06 -3.93 -12.98
N ILE A 194 -12.84 -3.91 -12.46
CA ILE A 194 -11.64 -3.50 -13.17
C ILE A 194 -10.68 -4.69 -13.14
N ASP A 195 -10.32 -5.21 -14.32
CA ASP A 195 -9.24 -6.18 -14.49
C ASP A 195 -8.09 -5.49 -15.22
N ALA A 196 -6.90 -5.51 -14.64
CA ALA A 196 -5.74 -4.86 -15.19
C ALA A 196 -4.55 -5.82 -15.29
N GLY A 197 -3.99 -5.93 -16.48
CA GLY A 197 -2.71 -6.59 -16.72
C GLY A 197 -1.60 -5.56 -16.87
N ILE A 198 -0.48 -5.78 -16.21
CA ILE A 198 0.68 -4.88 -16.17
C ILE A 198 1.84 -5.54 -16.92
N ALA A 199 2.36 -4.91 -17.96
CA ALA A 199 3.43 -5.46 -18.78
C ALA A 199 4.39 -4.37 -19.28
N ARG A 200 5.58 -4.77 -19.67
CA ARG A 200 6.48 -3.86 -20.38
C ARG A 200 5.85 -3.43 -21.71
N LYS A 201 5.94 -2.15 -22.02
CA LYS A 201 5.54 -1.61 -23.32
C LYS A 201 6.31 -2.34 -24.42
N GLN A 202 5.58 -3.03 -25.30
CA GLN A 202 6.19 -3.63 -26.46
C GLN A 202 6.69 -2.52 -27.39
N THR A 203 7.99 -2.31 -27.45
CA THR A 203 8.59 -1.49 -28.49
C THR A 203 8.36 -2.24 -29.81
N LYS A 204 7.52 -1.69 -30.70
CA LYS A 204 7.44 -2.16 -32.10
C LYS A 204 8.81 -1.94 -32.74
N GLY A 205 9.70 -2.88 -32.53
CA GLY A 205 11.03 -2.91 -33.16
C GLY A 205 10.91 -3.51 -34.53
N TRP A 206 11.10 -2.65 -35.57
CA TRP A 206 11.66 -3.00 -36.90
C TRP A 206 11.20 -4.32 -37.53
N GLN A 207 9.99 -4.32 -38.05
CA GLN A 207 9.66 -5.13 -39.21
C GLN A 207 9.65 -4.23 -40.47
N ASN A 208 10.79 -3.69 -40.86
CA ASN A 208 10.99 -3.10 -42.16
C ASN A 208 12.45 -3.38 -42.55
N GLY A 209 12.71 -4.43 -43.27
CA GLY A 209 14.03 -4.67 -43.81
C GLY A 209 14.25 -6.06 -44.43
N MET A 210 13.24 -6.63 -45.06
CA MET A 210 13.43 -7.67 -46.03
C MET A 210 12.33 -7.56 -47.11
N GLU A 211 12.43 -6.55 -47.91
CA GLU A 211 11.87 -6.58 -49.28
C GLU A 211 13.00 -6.33 -50.25
N GLU A 212 13.29 -7.40 -51.00
CA GLU A 212 13.49 -7.45 -52.43
C GLU A 212 14.74 -6.80 -52.98
N LYS A 213 15.68 -7.64 -53.32
CA LYS A 213 16.51 -7.45 -54.52
C LYS A 213 16.49 -8.72 -55.33
N ASP A 214 15.73 -8.63 -56.40
CA ASP A 214 15.97 -9.40 -57.64
C ASP A 214 17.35 -9.17 -58.21
#